data_be71b765c93004f125ede279d48102dd
#
_entry.id   be71b765c93004f125ede279d48102dd
#
_cell.length_a   1.000
_cell.length_b   1.000
_cell.length_c   1.000
_cell.angle_alpha   90.00
_cell.angle_beta   90.00
_cell.angle_gamma   90.00
#
_symmetry.space_group_name_H-M   'P 1'
#
loop_
_entity.id
_entity.type
_entity.pdbx_description
1 polymer ?
#
loop_
_entity_poly.entity_id
_entity_poly.type
_entity_poly.pdbx_seq_one_letter_code
_entity_poly.pdbx_strand_id
1 'polypeptide(L)'
;MAVTQSGVESGGRAAQFEPIIRRSSPQERVIAWGLLAVGALGLAIGLAIMAHGQYRGMLACFAAAALCLIMGYLTLRPRTVFDRTGIRSRTLLHSYDLAWPGSRDDFDIARETGFALRIHGAGPSVQATVRGETGAVVLGGMTTRALTEPRARYLMEEELDQIWAWAASWGLLPDEDPKSNGPRGGGDHGSSHP
;
A
#
# COMPACT_ATOMS: atom_id res chain seq x y z
N MET A 1 -50.26 11.16 40.12
CA MET A 1 -49.61 11.32 38.81
C MET A 1 -48.19 10.80 38.92
N ALA A 2 -47.95 9.58 38.45
CA ALA A 2 -46.64 8.94 38.50
C ALA A 2 -45.98 9.13 37.12
N VAL A 3 -44.83 9.82 37.08
CA VAL A 3 -44.01 10.01 35.88
C VAL A 3 -43.06 8.81 35.79
N THR A 4 -43.38 7.91 34.87
CA THR A 4 -42.51 6.79 34.54
C THR A 4 -41.35 7.32 33.68
N GLN A 5 -40.15 7.42 34.26
CA GLN A 5 -38.93 7.66 33.50
C GLN A 5 -38.54 6.36 32.80
N SER A 6 -38.76 6.31 31.48
CA SER A 6 -38.20 5.28 30.60
C SER A 6 -36.70 5.49 30.51
N GLY A 7 -35.93 4.67 31.22
CA GLY A 7 -34.50 4.57 31.07
C GLY A 7 -34.19 4.08 29.65
N VAL A 8 -33.67 4.96 28.79
CA VAL A 8 -33.04 4.58 27.54
C VAL A 8 -31.70 3.95 27.90
N GLU A 9 -31.70 2.62 27.99
CA GLU A 9 -30.47 1.84 28.01
C GLU A 9 -29.78 2.04 26.65
N SER A 10 -28.91 3.06 26.60
CA SER A 10 -27.90 3.18 25.57
C SER A 10 -26.94 1.99 25.70
N GLY A 11 -27.32 0.85 25.14
CA GLY A 11 -26.41 -0.28 24.94
C GLY A 11 -25.25 0.17 24.08
N GLY A 12 -24.21 0.71 24.73
CA GLY A 12 -22.95 1.03 24.08
C GLY A 12 -22.39 -0.23 23.45
N ARG A 13 -22.62 -0.43 22.15
CA ARG A 13 -21.85 -1.38 21.37
C ARG A 13 -20.40 -0.97 21.56
N ALA A 14 -19.64 -1.75 22.33
CA ALA A 14 -18.20 -1.61 22.38
C ALA A 14 -17.72 -1.54 20.93
N ALA A 15 -17.13 -0.41 20.54
CA ALA A 15 -16.64 -0.19 19.19
C ALA A 15 -15.70 -1.35 18.84
N GLN A 16 -16.13 -2.19 17.90
CA GLN A 16 -15.35 -3.35 17.51
C GLN A 16 -14.16 -2.86 16.70
N PHE A 17 -12.96 -3.18 17.15
CA PHE A 17 -11.75 -2.83 16.42
C PHE A 17 -11.77 -3.47 15.04
N GLU A 18 -11.68 -2.65 14.01
CA GLU A 18 -11.59 -3.10 12.62
C GLU A 18 -10.25 -2.64 12.02
N PRO A 19 -9.40 -3.56 11.57
CA PRO A 19 -8.13 -3.20 10.95
C PRO A 19 -8.37 -2.49 9.62
N ILE A 20 -7.55 -1.47 9.33
CA ILE A 20 -7.57 -0.81 8.02
C ILE A 20 -6.76 -1.65 7.05
N ILE A 21 -7.39 -2.06 5.94
CA ILE A 21 -6.73 -2.82 4.88
C ILE A 21 -6.69 -1.95 3.62
N ARG A 22 -5.49 -1.58 3.20
CA ARG A 22 -5.24 -0.90 1.93
C ARG A 22 -4.73 -1.90 0.90
N ARG A 23 -5.33 -1.88 -0.27
CA ARG A 23 -5.01 -2.75 -1.41
C ARG A 23 -4.74 -1.89 -2.63
N SER A 24 -4.13 -2.47 -3.64
CA SER A 24 -3.99 -1.87 -4.97
C SER A 24 -5.28 -1.23 -5.46
N SER A 25 -5.16 -0.14 -6.21
CA SER A 25 -6.29 0.64 -6.71
C SER A 25 -7.29 -0.24 -7.49
N PRO A 26 -8.58 0.15 -7.58
CA PRO A 26 -9.56 -0.59 -8.38
C PRO A 26 -9.12 -0.78 -9.83
N GLN A 27 -8.46 0.22 -10.42
CA GLN A 27 -7.94 0.15 -11.79
C GLN A 27 -6.85 -0.91 -11.94
N GLU A 28 -5.91 -0.97 -11.00
CA GLU A 28 -4.85 -2.00 -10.99
C GLU A 28 -5.43 -3.40 -10.87
N ARG A 29 -6.48 -3.55 -10.07
CA ARG A 29 -7.17 -4.85 -9.95
C ARG A 29 -7.86 -5.25 -11.26
N VAL A 30 -8.51 -4.32 -11.97
CA VAL A 30 -9.12 -4.61 -13.28
C VAL A 30 -8.05 -5.04 -14.27
N ILE A 31 -6.91 -4.36 -14.33
CA ILE A 31 -5.79 -4.73 -15.20
C ILE A 31 -5.24 -6.12 -14.81
N ALA A 32 -5.07 -6.39 -13.53
CA ALA A 32 -4.59 -7.68 -13.06
C ALA A 32 -5.54 -8.83 -13.44
N TRP A 33 -6.84 -8.65 -13.26
CA TRP A 33 -7.84 -9.63 -13.70
C TRP A 33 -7.85 -9.81 -15.22
N GLY A 34 -7.67 -8.73 -15.99
CA GLY A 34 -7.49 -8.79 -17.43
C GLY A 34 -6.28 -9.63 -17.84
N LEU A 35 -5.13 -9.41 -17.20
CA LEU A 35 -3.92 -10.21 -17.44
C LEU A 35 -4.12 -11.69 -17.09
N LEU A 36 -4.80 -11.99 -15.98
CA LEU A 36 -5.11 -13.37 -15.61
C LEU A 36 -6.03 -14.05 -16.63
N ALA A 37 -7.06 -13.34 -17.11
CA ALA A 37 -7.96 -13.85 -18.15
C ALA A 37 -7.24 -14.11 -19.46
N VAL A 38 -6.38 -13.17 -19.91
CA VAL A 38 -5.55 -13.35 -21.12
C VAL A 38 -4.58 -14.53 -20.95
N GLY A 39 -3.96 -14.65 -19.77
CA GLY A 39 -3.09 -15.78 -19.47
C GLY A 39 -3.82 -17.13 -19.52
N ALA A 40 -5.01 -17.21 -18.93
CA ALA A 40 -5.85 -18.41 -18.96
C ALA A 40 -6.27 -18.78 -20.39
N LEU A 41 -6.66 -17.77 -21.20
CA LEU A 41 -7.00 -17.97 -22.61
C LEU A 41 -5.79 -18.45 -23.41
N GLY A 42 -4.60 -17.87 -23.17
CA GLY A 42 -3.35 -18.29 -23.78
C GLY A 42 -2.99 -19.75 -23.48
N LEU A 43 -3.22 -20.21 -22.24
CA LEU A 43 -3.07 -21.62 -21.87
C LEU A 43 -4.04 -22.51 -22.64
N ALA A 44 -5.31 -22.15 -22.73
CA ALA A 44 -6.32 -22.92 -23.45
C ALA A 44 -5.98 -23.05 -24.94
N ILE A 45 -5.54 -21.94 -25.57
CA ILE A 45 -5.08 -21.95 -26.97
C ILE A 45 -3.84 -22.82 -27.12
N GLY A 46 -2.85 -22.69 -26.22
CA GLY A 46 -1.64 -23.52 -26.26
C GLY A 46 -1.95 -25.02 -26.17
N LEU A 47 -2.90 -25.43 -25.32
CA LEU A 47 -3.37 -26.82 -25.22
C LEU A 47 -4.07 -27.29 -26.50
N ALA A 48 -4.90 -26.43 -27.10
CA ALA A 48 -5.56 -26.74 -28.38
C ALA A 48 -4.54 -26.95 -29.51
N ILE A 49 -3.53 -26.10 -29.64
CA ILE A 49 -2.44 -26.22 -30.60
C ILE A 49 -1.66 -27.53 -30.38
N MET A 50 -1.42 -27.89 -29.11
CA MET A 50 -0.76 -29.15 -28.75
C MET A 50 -1.57 -30.36 -29.24
N ALA A 51 -2.89 -30.35 -29.02
CA ALA A 51 -3.78 -31.44 -29.45
C ALA A 51 -3.80 -31.64 -30.96
N HIS A 52 -3.48 -30.60 -31.74
CA HIS A 52 -3.36 -30.67 -33.22
C HIS A 52 -1.94 -31.00 -33.70
N GLY A 53 -1.01 -31.34 -32.80
CA GLY A 53 0.35 -31.77 -33.14
C GLY A 53 1.29 -30.65 -33.60
N GLN A 54 0.93 -29.37 -33.40
CA GLN A 54 1.74 -28.21 -33.80
C GLN A 54 2.62 -27.72 -32.66
N TYR A 55 3.77 -28.34 -32.43
CA TYR A 55 4.62 -28.06 -31.30
C TYR A 55 5.40 -26.72 -31.36
N ARG A 56 5.67 -26.17 -32.55
CA ARG A 56 6.53 -24.98 -32.71
C ARG A 56 5.94 -23.70 -32.10
N GLY A 57 4.61 -23.52 -32.18
CA GLY A 57 3.93 -22.34 -31.61
C GLY A 57 3.54 -22.49 -30.11
N MET A 58 3.47 -23.72 -29.64
CA MET A 58 3.00 -24.07 -28.29
C MET A 58 3.86 -23.43 -27.19
N LEU A 59 5.19 -23.53 -27.31
CA LEU A 59 6.12 -23.01 -26.32
C LEU A 59 5.98 -21.49 -26.14
N ALA A 60 5.83 -20.75 -27.24
CA ALA A 60 5.62 -19.30 -27.20
C ALA A 60 4.31 -18.93 -26.54
N CYS A 61 3.20 -19.66 -26.82
CA CYS A 61 1.92 -19.45 -26.19
C CYS A 61 1.99 -19.70 -24.67
N PHE A 62 2.62 -20.78 -24.25
CA PHE A 62 2.77 -21.08 -22.82
C PHE A 62 3.67 -20.08 -22.10
N ALA A 63 4.76 -19.64 -22.71
CA ALA A 63 5.63 -18.62 -22.15
C ALA A 63 4.90 -17.27 -21.97
N ALA A 64 4.14 -16.84 -22.99
CA ALA A 64 3.34 -15.63 -22.93
C ALA A 64 2.22 -15.75 -21.88
N ALA A 65 1.52 -16.88 -21.82
CA ALA A 65 0.48 -17.13 -20.83
C ALA A 65 1.04 -17.12 -19.40
N ALA A 66 2.16 -17.80 -19.18
CA ALA A 66 2.85 -17.81 -17.89
C ALA A 66 3.26 -16.40 -17.45
N LEU A 67 3.81 -15.59 -18.37
CA LEU A 67 4.18 -14.22 -18.10
C LEU A 67 2.95 -13.39 -17.70
N CYS A 68 1.84 -13.48 -18.43
CA CYS A 68 0.59 -12.77 -18.09
C CYS A 68 0.04 -13.20 -16.71
N LEU A 69 0.06 -14.49 -16.40
CA LEU A 69 -0.40 -15.01 -15.11
C LEU A 69 0.49 -14.52 -13.96
N ILE A 70 1.80 -14.55 -14.12
CA ILE A 70 2.75 -14.07 -13.12
C ILE A 70 2.55 -12.57 -12.90
N MET A 71 2.49 -11.77 -13.96
CA MET A 71 2.29 -10.32 -13.86
C MET A 71 0.94 -9.97 -13.23
N GLY A 72 -0.14 -10.66 -13.61
CA GLY A 72 -1.45 -10.48 -12.99
C GLY A 72 -1.44 -10.81 -11.51
N TYR A 73 -0.83 -11.92 -11.12
CA TYR A 73 -0.69 -12.32 -9.71
C TYR A 73 0.12 -11.29 -8.90
N LEU A 74 1.28 -10.87 -9.44
CA LEU A 74 2.15 -9.89 -8.77
C LEU A 74 1.44 -8.55 -8.56
N THR A 75 0.61 -8.11 -9.51
CA THR A 75 -0.17 -6.86 -9.39
C THR A 75 -1.24 -6.93 -8.29
N LEU A 76 -1.77 -8.10 -7.97
CA LEU A 76 -2.76 -8.29 -6.90
C LEU A 76 -2.13 -8.44 -5.51
N ARG A 77 -0.82 -8.69 -5.43
CA ARG A 77 -0.14 -9.01 -4.18
C ARG A 77 0.05 -7.82 -3.23
N PRO A 78 0.34 -6.57 -3.71
CA PRO A 78 0.60 -5.44 -2.83
C PRO A 78 -0.60 -5.11 -1.95
N ARG A 79 -0.35 -5.07 -0.63
CA ARG A 79 -1.34 -4.67 0.37
C ARG A 79 -0.65 -4.20 1.64
N THR A 80 -1.29 -3.28 2.33
CA THR A 80 -0.89 -2.88 3.68
C THR A 80 -2.08 -3.06 4.62
N VAL A 81 -1.81 -3.64 5.77
CA VAL A 81 -2.77 -3.86 6.85
C VAL A 81 -2.27 -3.10 8.07
N PHE A 82 -3.09 -2.20 8.57
CA PHE A 82 -2.87 -1.48 9.81
C PHE A 82 -3.67 -2.18 10.91
N ASP A 83 -3.00 -2.79 11.86
CA ASP A 83 -3.62 -3.52 12.95
C ASP A 83 -3.09 -3.07 14.32
N ARG A 84 -3.55 -3.71 15.40
CA ARG A 84 -3.12 -3.36 16.77
C ARG A 84 -1.64 -3.62 17.01
N THR A 85 -1.04 -4.52 16.29
CA THR A 85 0.35 -4.94 16.49
C THR A 85 1.33 -4.10 15.68
N GLY A 86 0.81 -3.35 14.68
CA GLY A 86 1.65 -2.53 13.80
C GLY A 86 1.15 -2.48 12.36
N ILE A 87 2.08 -2.30 11.45
CA ILE A 87 1.86 -2.13 10.02
C ILE A 87 2.45 -3.34 9.30
N ARG A 88 1.58 -4.14 8.67
CA ARG A 88 2.02 -5.25 7.82
C ARG A 88 1.93 -4.84 6.37
N SER A 89 3.06 -4.63 5.74
CA SER A 89 3.14 -4.26 4.33
C SER A 89 3.62 -5.45 3.48
N ARG A 90 2.91 -5.70 2.39
CA ARG A 90 3.33 -6.63 1.34
C ARG A 90 3.52 -5.87 0.04
N THR A 91 4.73 -5.86 -0.45
CA THR A 91 5.09 -5.37 -1.77
C THR A 91 5.10 -6.52 -2.79
N LEU A 92 5.56 -6.26 -3.99
CA LEU A 92 5.69 -7.29 -5.03
C LEU A 92 6.53 -8.49 -4.58
N LEU A 93 7.66 -8.24 -3.95
CA LEU A 93 8.65 -9.28 -3.63
C LEU A 93 8.82 -9.52 -2.14
N HIS A 94 8.58 -8.51 -1.31
CA HIS A 94 8.89 -8.54 0.12
C HIS A 94 7.63 -8.39 0.97
N SER A 95 7.72 -8.87 2.21
CA SER A 95 6.73 -8.63 3.25
C SER A 95 7.45 -8.06 4.46
N TYR A 96 6.90 -7.01 5.05
CA TYR A 96 7.45 -6.32 6.20
C TYR A 96 6.41 -6.27 7.30
N ASP A 97 6.84 -6.57 8.52
CA ASP A 97 6.07 -6.36 9.73
C ASP A 97 6.78 -5.24 10.51
N LEU A 98 6.12 -4.11 10.65
CA LEU A 98 6.66 -2.90 11.25
C LEU A 98 5.84 -2.56 12.49
N ALA A 99 6.49 -2.17 13.57
CA ALA A 99 5.82 -1.54 14.69
C ALA A 99 5.20 -0.20 14.25
N TRP A 100 4.24 0.32 15.02
CA TRP A 100 3.75 1.67 14.81
C TRP A 100 4.92 2.65 14.94
N PRO A 101 5.08 3.59 13.99
CA PRO A 101 6.12 4.61 14.08
C PRO A 101 5.88 5.53 15.28
N GLY A 102 6.96 6.10 15.81
CA GLY A 102 6.91 6.98 16.96
C GLY A 102 6.33 8.36 16.66
N SER A 103 6.37 8.77 15.40
CA SER A 103 5.88 10.07 14.94
C SER A 103 5.16 9.95 13.60
N ARG A 104 4.20 10.86 13.37
CA ARG A 104 3.59 11.04 12.05
C ARG A 104 4.64 11.36 10.97
N ASP A 105 5.71 12.03 11.34
CA ASP A 105 6.80 12.44 10.45
C ASP A 105 7.68 11.25 9.98
N ASP A 106 7.51 10.08 10.59
CA ASP A 106 8.17 8.86 10.11
C ASP A 106 7.52 8.29 8.86
N PHE A 107 6.29 8.71 8.55
CA PHE A 107 5.70 8.50 7.23
C PHE A 107 6.22 9.54 6.25
N ASP A 108 6.64 9.08 5.08
CA ASP A 108 7.10 9.94 4.00
C ASP A 108 6.40 9.56 2.69
N ILE A 109 6.45 10.45 1.72
CA ILE A 109 5.83 10.27 0.42
C ILE A 109 6.91 10.31 -0.64
N ALA A 110 7.22 9.15 -1.17
CA ALA A 110 8.17 9.00 -2.26
C ALA A 110 7.46 9.04 -3.62
N ARG A 111 8.16 9.58 -4.62
CA ARG A 111 7.71 9.46 -6.00
C ARG A 111 7.87 8.00 -6.44
N GLU A 112 6.83 7.44 -7.04
CA GLU A 112 6.92 6.10 -7.60
C GLU A 112 7.90 6.13 -8.79
N THR A 113 9.02 5.42 -8.62
CA THR A 113 10.02 5.24 -9.66
C THR A 113 10.04 3.76 -10.03
N GLY A 114 9.57 3.40 -11.23
CA GLY A 114 9.65 2.02 -11.62
C GLY A 114 8.92 1.66 -12.91
N PHE A 115 9.05 0.39 -13.28
CA PHE A 115 8.44 -0.20 -14.47
C PHE A 115 6.91 -0.09 -14.47
N ALA A 116 6.29 -0.15 -13.29
CA ALA A 116 4.85 0.02 -13.11
C ALA A 116 4.33 1.37 -13.64
N LEU A 117 5.13 2.43 -13.53
CA LEU A 117 4.77 3.76 -14.03
C LEU A 117 4.56 3.77 -15.55
N ARG A 118 5.30 2.94 -16.29
CA ARG A 118 5.25 2.90 -17.77
C ARG A 118 4.06 2.11 -18.32
N ILE A 119 3.54 1.17 -17.56
CA ILE A 119 2.44 0.29 -18.00
C ILE A 119 1.07 0.92 -17.71
N HIS A 120 0.95 1.77 -16.69
CA HIS A 120 -0.33 2.18 -16.13
C HIS A 120 -0.80 3.59 -16.52
N GLY A 121 -0.16 4.24 -17.49
CA GLY A 121 -0.64 5.49 -18.07
C GLY A 121 0.01 6.77 -17.56
N ALA A 122 -0.24 7.86 -18.28
CA ALA A 122 0.35 9.17 -18.09
C ALA A 122 -0.19 9.86 -16.83
N GLY A 123 0.61 9.93 -15.79
CA GLY A 123 0.35 10.75 -14.61
C GLY A 123 1.37 10.48 -13.52
N PRO A 124 1.76 11.51 -12.76
CA PRO A 124 2.63 11.33 -11.62
C PRO A 124 1.92 10.48 -10.56
N SER A 125 2.63 9.49 -10.05
CA SER A 125 2.20 8.67 -8.93
C SER A 125 3.17 8.82 -7.77
N VAL A 126 2.61 8.77 -6.58
CA VAL A 126 3.34 8.80 -5.32
C VAL A 126 2.96 7.58 -4.49
N GLN A 127 3.88 7.12 -3.68
CA GLN A 127 3.69 5.97 -2.79
C GLN A 127 4.07 6.37 -1.36
N ALA A 128 3.32 5.84 -0.40
CA ALA A 128 3.65 6.02 1.00
C ALA A 128 4.83 5.12 1.39
N THR A 129 5.72 5.68 2.18
CA THR A 129 6.82 4.97 2.83
C THR A 129 6.79 5.23 4.32
N VAL A 130 7.37 4.34 5.09
CA VAL A 130 7.56 4.52 6.53
C VAL A 130 9.03 4.27 6.86
N ARG A 131 9.57 5.07 7.77
CA ARG A 131 10.94 4.89 8.24
C ARG A 131 10.99 3.68 9.16
N GLY A 132 11.66 2.62 8.71
CA GLY A 132 11.97 1.45 9.52
C GLY A 132 13.41 1.48 10.01
N GLU A 133 13.80 0.50 10.82
CA GLU A 133 15.17 0.37 11.36
C GLU A 133 16.23 0.26 10.25
N THR A 134 15.91 -0.37 9.14
CA THR A 134 16.83 -0.61 8.01
C THR A 134 16.70 0.42 6.89
N GLY A 135 15.87 1.46 7.06
CA GLY A 135 15.63 2.50 6.05
C GLY A 135 14.15 2.68 5.72
N ALA A 136 13.86 3.40 4.65
CA ALA A 136 12.48 3.64 4.22
C ALA A 136 11.86 2.38 3.61
N VAL A 137 10.73 1.95 4.15
CA VAL A 137 9.96 0.79 3.68
C VAL A 137 8.72 1.28 2.94
N VAL A 138 8.53 0.78 1.73
CA VAL A 138 7.36 1.10 0.90
C VAL A 138 6.11 0.39 1.43
N LEU A 139 5.02 1.13 1.56
CA LEU A 139 3.73 0.58 1.96
C LEU A 139 2.99 0.06 0.71
N GLY A 140 2.93 -1.27 0.57
CA GLY A 140 2.32 -1.93 -0.58
C GLY A 140 0.82 -1.63 -0.70
N GLY A 141 0.37 -1.23 -1.90
CA GLY A 141 -1.04 -0.87 -2.14
C GLY A 141 -1.42 0.54 -1.68
N MET A 142 -0.48 1.34 -1.15
CA MET A 142 -0.65 2.75 -0.85
C MET A 142 0.03 3.60 -1.93
N THR A 143 -0.60 3.64 -3.08
CA THR A 143 -0.16 4.44 -4.23
C THR A 143 -1.30 5.35 -4.66
N THR A 144 -1.01 6.65 -4.78
CA THR A 144 -1.98 7.64 -5.23
C THR A 144 -1.51 8.29 -6.54
N ARG A 145 -2.44 8.42 -7.48
CA ARG A 145 -2.23 9.06 -8.78
C ARG A 145 -3.12 10.28 -8.92
N ALA A 146 -2.58 11.33 -9.51
CA ALA A 146 -3.35 12.51 -9.88
C ALA A 146 -2.80 13.13 -11.17
N LEU A 147 -3.51 14.13 -11.69
CA LEU A 147 -3.08 14.87 -12.88
C LEU A 147 -1.74 15.61 -12.66
N THR A 148 -1.46 15.98 -11.40
CA THR A 148 -0.23 16.67 -11.02
C THR A 148 0.37 16.01 -9.78
N GLU A 149 1.70 16.06 -9.66
CA GLU A 149 2.40 15.52 -8.50
C GLU A 149 2.00 16.20 -7.17
N PRO A 150 1.87 17.53 -7.08
CA PRO A 150 1.41 18.17 -5.85
C PRO A 150 0.04 17.69 -5.40
N ARG A 151 -0.88 17.43 -6.34
CA ARG A 151 -2.21 16.90 -6.02
C ARG A 151 -2.14 15.46 -5.53
N ALA A 152 -1.30 14.63 -6.14
CA ALA A 152 -1.09 13.26 -5.70
C ALA A 152 -0.50 13.21 -4.27
N ARG A 153 0.48 14.07 -3.96
CA ARG A 153 1.05 14.21 -2.62
C ARG A 153 0.01 14.63 -1.61
N TYR A 154 -0.74 15.69 -1.90
CA TYR A 154 -1.80 16.17 -1.01
C TYR A 154 -2.81 15.07 -0.65
N LEU A 155 -3.28 14.31 -1.63
CA LEU A 155 -4.23 13.21 -1.40
C LEU A 155 -3.62 12.09 -0.54
N MET A 156 -2.33 11.80 -0.74
CA MET A 156 -1.63 10.79 0.06
C MET A 156 -1.40 11.29 1.50
N GLU A 157 -1.06 12.56 1.68
CA GLU A 157 -0.93 13.17 3.01
C GLU A 157 -2.24 13.09 3.78
N GLU A 158 -3.35 13.48 3.14
CA GLU A 158 -4.68 13.39 3.74
C GLU A 158 -5.03 11.94 4.15
N GLU A 159 -4.69 10.97 3.32
CA GLU A 159 -4.92 9.55 3.63
C GLU A 159 -4.07 9.07 4.82
N LEU A 160 -2.80 9.47 4.87
CA LEU A 160 -1.91 9.14 5.98
C LEU A 160 -2.35 9.81 7.29
N ASP A 161 -2.84 11.05 7.23
CA ASP A 161 -3.38 11.76 8.39
C ASP A 161 -4.64 11.07 8.94
N GLN A 162 -5.52 10.58 8.06
CA GLN A 162 -6.69 9.80 8.46
C GLN A 162 -6.29 8.49 9.16
N ILE A 163 -5.28 7.77 8.64
CA ILE A 163 -4.76 6.54 9.25
C ILE A 163 -4.14 6.85 10.60
N TRP A 164 -3.37 7.93 10.71
CA TRP A 164 -2.75 8.36 11.96
C TRP A 164 -3.77 8.72 13.02
N ALA A 165 -4.78 9.53 12.66
CA ALA A 165 -5.87 9.89 13.53
C ALA A 165 -6.67 8.67 14.01
N TRP A 166 -6.89 7.70 13.12
CA TRP A 166 -7.51 6.43 13.47
C TRP A 166 -6.65 5.66 14.48
N ALA A 167 -5.35 5.52 14.26
CA ALA A 167 -4.45 4.85 15.19
C ALA A 167 -4.43 5.53 16.57
N ALA A 168 -4.40 6.86 16.59
CA ALA A 168 -4.48 7.64 17.82
C ALA A 168 -5.79 7.39 18.58
N SER A 169 -6.91 7.33 17.86
CA SER A 169 -8.23 7.08 18.48
C SER A 169 -8.36 5.72 19.16
N TRP A 170 -7.52 4.76 18.75
CA TRP A 170 -7.44 3.42 19.34
C TRP A 170 -6.29 3.26 20.34
N GLY A 171 -5.51 4.31 20.61
CA GLY A 171 -4.36 4.25 21.51
C GLY A 171 -3.26 3.29 21.01
N LEU A 172 -3.07 3.20 19.68
CA LEU A 172 -2.09 2.30 19.09
C LEU A 172 -0.71 2.94 18.92
N LEU A 173 -0.67 4.27 19.03
CA LEU A 173 0.59 5.00 18.90
C LEU A 173 1.42 4.81 20.17
N PRO A 174 2.73 4.63 20.06
CA PRO A 174 3.60 4.63 21.22
C PRO A 174 3.48 5.98 21.94
N ASP A 175 3.54 5.96 23.29
CA ASP A 175 3.58 7.19 24.05
C ASP A 175 4.73 8.05 23.52
N GLU A 176 4.42 9.29 23.15
CA GLU A 176 5.46 10.24 22.70
C GLU A 176 6.50 10.35 23.82
N ASP A 177 7.68 9.81 23.61
CA ASP A 177 8.79 9.95 24.54
C ASP A 177 9.17 11.45 24.56
N PRO A 178 8.88 12.18 25.66
CA PRO A 178 9.11 13.63 25.71
C PRO A 178 10.58 14.01 25.49
N LYS A 179 11.48 13.03 25.44
CA LYS A 179 12.90 13.23 25.16
C LYS A 179 13.25 13.33 23.68
N SER A 180 12.34 12.96 22.76
CA SER A 180 12.66 12.99 21.32
C SER A 180 12.59 14.41 20.71
N ASN A 181 11.97 15.36 21.42
CA ASN A 181 11.89 16.77 21.02
C ASN A 181 13.10 17.62 21.39
N GLY A 182 14.26 17.01 21.70
CA GLY A 182 15.51 17.76 21.82
C GLY A 182 15.81 18.47 20.48
N PRO A 183 16.22 19.75 20.52
CA PRO A 183 16.55 20.48 19.32
C PRO A 183 17.61 19.70 18.55
N ARG A 184 17.27 19.20 17.36
CA ARG A 184 18.23 18.60 16.42
C ARG A 184 19.30 19.63 16.18
N GLY A 185 20.48 19.39 16.80
CA GLY A 185 21.64 20.26 16.76
C GLY A 185 21.93 20.67 15.33
N GLY A 186 21.77 21.98 15.06
CA GLY A 186 22.21 22.60 13.83
C GLY A 186 23.69 22.33 13.66
N GLY A 187 24.01 21.41 12.75
CA GLY A 187 25.37 21.16 12.31
C GLY A 187 25.91 22.43 11.69
N ASP A 188 26.66 23.15 12.49
CA ASP A 188 27.44 24.32 12.09
C ASP A 188 28.52 23.85 11.10
N HIS A 189 28.23 23.98 9.81
CA HIS A 189 29.23 23.83 8.77
C HIS A 189 30.13 25.04 8.78
N GLY A 190 31.08 24.99 9.71
CA GLY A 190 32.25 25.90 9.68
C GLY A 190 33.00 25.74 8.37
N SER A 191 32.74 26.64 7.47
CA SER A 191 33.59 26.92 6.30
C SER A 191 34.92 27.49 6.76
N SER A 192 35.95 26.68 6.75
CA SER A 192 37.34 27.15 6.80
C SER A 192 38.00 26.81 5.48
N HIS A 193 38.09 27.84 4.62
CA HIS A 193 39.10 27.92 3.57
C HIS A 193 40.35 28.64 4.12
N PRO A 194 41.51 28.18 3.73
CA PRO A 194 42.57 29.07 3.26
C PRO A 194 42.75 29.01 1.74
#